data_a0d7429c04b36d826697ff66f5e881f3
#
_entry.id   a0d7429c04b36d826697ff66f5e881f3
#
_cell.length_a   1.000
_cell.length_b   1.000
_cell.length_c   1.000
_cell.angle_alpha   90.00
_cell.angle_beta   90.00
_cell.angle_gamma   90.00
#
_symmetry.space_group_name_H-M   'P 1'
#
loop_
_entity.id
_entity.type
_entity.pdbx_description
1 polymer ?
#
loop_
_entity_poly.entity_id
_entity_poly.type
_entity_poly.pdbx_seq_one_letter_code
_entity_poly.pdbx_strand_id
1 'polypeptide(L)'
;KLGFAEAGYNKALDITACPGTDTCNLGIASSTGIADELERVIKAEYPQYIKNPDVVIKISGCMNACGQHNMAHIGFQGMSVRTKDKLVAPALQVLLGGGNYGDGRARFADKVAKIPSKRGPQALRLILDDFEANGNGASFTDYYEEKGQHYFYDFLKPLTDVDNLTQEDFIDWGNEEKYKKEIGIGECAGVIVDLVATLFFESQEKIENAEEA
;
A
#
# COMPACT_ATOMS: atom_id res chain seq x y z
N LYS A 1 14.94 -18.36 25.31
CA LYS A 1 14.80 -16.98 24.82
C LYS A 1 13.91 -17.04 23.59
N LEU A 2 12.74 -16.35 23.64
CA LEU A 2 11.71 -16.45 22.61
C LEU A 2 11.85 -15.40 21.49
N GLY A 3 12.93 -14.59 21.49
CA GLY A 3 13.19 -13.60 20.42
C GLY A 3 12.34 -12.33 20.43
N PHE A 4 11.45 -12.15 21.40
CA PHE A 4 10.56 -10.97 21.45
C PHE A 4 11.20 -9.70 22.04
N ALA A 5 12.49 -9.71 22.33
CA ALA A 5 13.17 -8.59 22.98
C ALA A 5 13.82 -7.60 21.99
N GLU A 6 13.74 -7.84 20.70
CA GLU A 6 14.32 -6.94 19.69
C GLU A 6 13.33 -5.81 19.36
N ALA A 7 13.76 -4.56 19.56
CA ALA A 7 12.97 -3.39 19.23
C ALA A 7 12.98 -3.19 17.71
N GLY A 8 11.80 -3.28 17.07
CA GLY A 8 11.60 -3.08 15.63
C GLY A 8 10.80 -1.82 15.27
N TYR A 9 10.18 -1.16 16.25
CA TYR A 9 9.29 -0.03 16.02
C TYR A 9 9.93 1.11 15.23
N ASN A 10 9.18 1.61 14.24
CA ASN A 10 9.52 2.74 13.37
C ASN A 10 10.86 2.58 12.61
N LYS A 11 11.11 1.37 12.10
CA LYS A 11 12.29 1.04 11.27
C LYS A 11 11.83 0.51 9.92
N ALA A 12 12.74 0.36 8.97
CA ALA A 12 12.40 -0.09 7.62
C ALA A 12 11.73 -1.48 7.57
N LEU A 13 11.98 -2.36 8.55
CA LEU A 13 11.29 -3.63 8.69
C LEU A 13 9.94 -3.55 9.43
N ASP A 14 9.61 -2.41 10.04
CA ASP A 14 8.29 -2.18 10.62
C ASP A 14 7.30 -1.75 9.53
N ILE A 15 7.13 -2.63 8.53
CA ILE A 15 6.24 -2.37 7.39
C ILE A 15 4.80 -2.46 7.86
N THR A 16 4.11 -1.31 7.86
CA THR A 16 2.68 -1.29 8.17
C THR A 16 1.88 -1.66 6.93
N ALA A 17 1.15 -2.76 6.98
CA ALA A 17 0.23 -3.18 5.93
C ALA A 17 -1.20 -3.32 6.47
N CYS A 18 -2.21 -2.92 5.70
CA CYS A 18 -3.59 -3.29 6.00
C CYS A 18 -3.85 -4.75 5.55
N PRO A 19 -4.97 -5.38 5.93
CA PRO A 19 -5.24 -6.76 5.52
C PRO A 19 -5.35 -6.96 3.99
N GLY A 20 -5.60 -5.89 3.21
CA GLY A 20 -5.69 -6.00 1.75
C GLY A 20 -6.73 -7.03 1.30
N THR A 21 -6.43 -7.72 0.20
CA THR A 21 -7.31 -8.76 -0.38
C THR A 21 -7.41 -10.05 0.45
N ASP A 22 -6.66 -10.19 1.55
CA ASP A 22 -6.73 -11.40 2.39
C ASP A 22 -8.09 -11.52 3.07
N THR A 23 -8.62 -10.42 3.62
CA THR A 23 -9.90 -10.41 4.32
C THR A 23 -10.78 -9.21 4.00
N CYS A 24 -10.25 -8.16 3.37
CA CYS A 24 -11.00 -6.94 3.11
C CYS A 24 -11.69 -6.97 1.74
N ASN A 25 -13.03 -6.93 1.73
CA ASN A 25 -13.85 -6.89 0.51
C ASN A 25 -13.61 -5.63 -0.37
N LEU A 26 -12.96 -4.60 0.17
CA LEU A 26 -12.57 -3.39 -0.58
C LEU A 26 -11.13 -3.46 -1.11
N GLY A 27 -10.39 -4.53 -0.79
CA GLY A 27 -9.04 -4.76 -1.26
C GLY A 27 -8.98 -4.84 -2.78
N ILE A 28 -7.97 -4.20 -3.38
CA ILE A 28 -7.72 -4.24 -4.82
C ILE A 28 -6.45 -5.03 -5.12
N ALA A 29 -5.46 -4.97 -4.24
CA ALA A 29 -4.23 -5.75 -4.33
C ALA A 29 -3.80 -6.23 -2.94
N SER A 30 -3.03 -7.31 -2.91
CA SER A 30 -2.49 -7.89 -1.68
C SER A 30 -1.47 -6.94 -1.05
N SER A 31 -1.77 -6.43 0.13
CA SER A 31 -0.86 -5.58 0.90
C SER A 31 0.06 -6.38 1.79
N THR A 32 -0.42 -7.46 2.37
CA THR A 32 0.36 -8.39 3.22
C THR A 32 1.38 -9.15 2.40
N GLY A 33 0.98 -9.72 1.26
CA GLY A 33 1.90 -10.47 0.41
C GLY A 33 3.03 -9.62 -0.16
N ILE A 34 2.75 -8.36 -0.59
CA ILE A 34 3.84 -7.47 -1.01
C ILE A 34 4.70 -7.03 0.20
N ALA A 35 4.12 -6.83 1.40
CA ALA A 35 4.88 -6.48 2.59
C ALA A 35 5.90 -7.56 2.93
N ASP A 36 5.51 -8.84 2.93
CA ASP A 36 6.40 -9.98 3.17
C ASP A 36 7.56 -10.02 2.16
N GLU A 37 7.27 -9.74 0.89
CA GLU A 37 8.31 -9.74 -0.15
C GLU A 37 9.28 -8.55 0.01
N LEU A 38 8.77 -7.35 0.34
CA LEU A 38 9.63 -6.19 0.60
C LEU A 38 10.50 -6.41 1.85
N GLU A 39 9.94 -7.01 2.89
CA GLU A 39 10.70 -7.41 4.09
C GLU A 39 11.82 -8.39 3.74
N ARG A 40 11.54 -9.38 2.90
CA ARG A 40 12.53 -10.34 2.42
C ARG A 40 13.67 -9.65 1.67
N VAL A 41 13.35 -8.72 0.78
CA VAL A 41 14.34 -7.93 0.03
C VAL A 41 15.22 -7.10 0.99
N ILE A 42 14.61 -6.38 1.93
CA ILE A 42 15.38 -5.57 2.90
C ILE A 42 16.31 -6.44 3.74
N LYS A 43 15.84 -7.59 4.24
CA LYS A 43 16.67 -8.51 5.03
C LYS A 43 17.84 -9.08 4.25
N ALA A 44 17.63 -9.40 2.98
CA ALA A 44 18.63 -10.07 2.15
C ALA A 44 19.63 -9.09 1.52
N GLU A 45 19.17 -7.93 1.06
CA GLU A 45 19.93 -7.05 0.19
C GLU A 45 20.30 -5.70 0.86
N TYR A 46 19.51 -5.26 1.86
CA TYR A 46 19.66 -3.96 2.52
C TYR A 46 19.74 -4.07 4.06
N PRO A 47 20.62 -4.92 4.63
CA PRO A 47 20.67 -5.14 6.08
C PRO A 47 20.98 -3.87 6.89
N GLN A 48 21.60 -2.85 6.29
CA GLN A 48 21.84 -1.54 6.90
C GLN A 48 20.55 -0.76 7.21
N TYR A 49 19.46 -1.02 6.48
CA TYR A 49 18.18 -0.37 6.74
C TYR A 49 17.34 -1.06 7.82
N ILE A 50 17.67 -2.31 8.22
CA ILE A 50 16.90 -3.07 9.23
C ILE A 50 16.67 -2.25 10.51
N LYS A 51 17.66 -1.45 10.91
CA LYS A 51 17.62 -0.62 12.11
C LYS A 51 17.57 0.89 11.81
N ASN A 52 17.47 1.26 10.55
CA ASN A 52 17.45 2.67 10.15
C ASN A 52 16.03 3.24 10.31
N PRO A 53 15.82 4.31 11.10
CA PRO A 53 14.53 4.96 11.25
C PRO A 53 14.19 5.92 10.10
N ASP A 54 15.16 6.24 9.22
CA ASP A 54 15.00 7.25 8.17
C ASP A 54 14.19 6.74 6.96
N VAL A 55 13.87 5.45 6.93
CA VAL A 55 13.02 4.85 5.89
C VAL A 55 11.84 4.16 6.55
N VAL A 56 10.64 4.66 6.31
CA VAL A 56 9.37 4.08 6.78
C VAL A 56 8.56 3.67 5.57
N ILE A 57 8.15 2.38 5.56
CA ILE A 57 7.37 1.80 4.46
C ILE A 57 5.97 1.47 4.95
N LYS A 58 4.94 1.90 4.20
CA LYS A 58 3.54 1.61 4.52
C LYS A 58 2.75 1.22 3.28
N ILE A 59 1.86 0.25 3.44
CA ILE A 59 1.14 -0.37 2.33
C ILE A 59 -0.35 -0.41 2.62
N SER A 60 -1.16 -0.04 1.64
CA SER A 60 -2.61 -0.24 1.70
C SER A 60 -3.09 -0.97 0.46
N GLY A 61 -3.96 -1.97 0.60
CA GLY A 61 -4.50 -2.75 -0.50
C GLY A 61 -5.47 -1.99 -1.41
N CYS A 62 -5.83 -0.75 -1.08
CA CYS A 62 -6.69 0.13 -1.88
C CYS A 62 -6.50 1.60 -1.51
N MET A 63 -7.33 2.48 -2.11
CA MET A 63 -7.27 3.94 -1.90
C MET A 63 -7.71 4.41 -0.50
N ASN A 64 -8.37 3.57 0.30
CA ASN A 64 -8.88 3.95 1.63
C ASN A 64 -7.79 4.22 2.67
N ALA A 65 -6.53 3.95 2.34
CA ALA A 65 -5.35 4.31 3.14
C ALA A 65 -5.32 3.74 4.58
N CYS A 66 -5.96 2.61 4.84
CA CYS A 66 -5.98 1.98 6.17
C CYS A 66 -4.57 1.65 6.68
N GLY A 67 -3.61 1.31 5.79
CA GLY A 67 -2.20 1.15 6.10
C GLY A 67 -1.41 2.45 6.10
N GLN A 68 -2.05 3.62 5.93
CA GLN A 68 -1.44 4.94 5.96
C GLN A 68 -0.31 5.14 4.93
N HIS A 69 -0.42 4.53 3.74
CA HIS A 69 0.60 4.59 2.69
C HIS A 69 1.00 6.01 2.27
N ASN A 70 0.12 6.98 2.44
CA ASN A 70 0.36 8.39 2.14
C ASN A 70 1.13 9.15 3.23
N MET A 71 1.39 8.52 4.39
CA MET A 71 2.14 9.09 5.51
C MET A 71 3.53 8.45 5.65
N ALA A 72 3.98 7.71 4.65
CA ALA A 72 5.26 7.00 4.66
C ALA A 72 6.31 7.69 3.78
N HIS A 73 7.58 7.44 4.06
CA HIS A 73 8.68 7.81 3.18
C HIS A 73 8.54 7.09 1.83
N ILE A 74 8.22 5.79 1.87
CA ILE A 74 7.90 4.96 0.71
C ILE A 74 6.53 4.32 0.95
N GLY A 75 5.54 4.71 0.18
CA GLY A 75 4.18 4.22 0.26
C GLY A 75 3.79 3.38 -0.95
N PHE A 76 3.00 2.32 -0.73
CA PHE A 76 2.38 1.55 -1.81
C PHE A 76 0.87 1.48 -1.62
N GLN A 77 0.13 1.86 -2.66
CA GLN A 77 -1.33 1.78 -2.68
C GLN A 77 -1.77 0.75 -3.70
N GLY A 78 -2.52 -0.25 -3.27
CA GLY A 78 -3.10 -1.28 -4.15
C GLY A 78 -4.03 -0.68 -5.20
N MET A 79 -3.80 -1.09 -6.43
CA MET A 79 -4.54 -0.70 -7.63
C MET A 79 -4.68 -1.87 -8.59
N SER A 80 -5.31 -1.63 -9.73
CA SER A 80 -5.28 -2.53 -10.88
C SER A 80 -4.89 -1.77 -12.14
N VAL A 81 -4.25 -2.46 -13.07
CA VAL A 81 -3.97 -1.96 -14.42
C VAL A 81 -4.70 -2.81 -15.45
N ARG A 82 -5.06 -2.19 -16.57
CA ARG A 82 -5.65 -2.89 -17.70
C ARG A 82 -4.66 -2.84 -18.87
N THR A 83 -4.40 -3.99 -19.46
CA THR A 83 -3.61 -4.11 -20.70
C THR A 83 -4.41 -3.70 -21.94
N LYS A 84 -3.74 -3.55 -23.08
CA LYS A 84 -4.38 -3.30 -24.38
C LYS A 84 -5.37 -4.40 -24.75
N ASP A 85 -5.09 -5.65 -24.35
CA ASP A 85 -5.95 -6.82 -24.57
C ASP A 85 -7.11 -6.91 -23.57
N LYS A 86 -7.36 -5.83 -22.81
CA LYS A 86 -8.42 -5.72 -21.79
C LYS A 86 -8.25 -6.68 -20.60
N LEU A 87 -7.10 -7.35 -20.46
CA LEU A 87 -6.77 -8.13 -19.27
C LEU A 87 -6.50 -7.19 -18.09
N VAL A 88 -6.78 -7.65 -16.88
CA VAL A 88 -6.58 -6.87 -15.65
C VAL A 88 -5.51 -7.55 -14.80
N ALA A 89 -4.50 -6.79 -14.38
CA ALA A 89 -3.44 -7.24 -13.49
C ALA A 89 -3.43 -6.40 -12.19
N PRO A 90 -2.99 -6.99 -11.06
CA PRO A 90 -2.77 -6.24 -9.83
C PRO A 90 -1.64 -5.24 -10.02
N ALA A 91 -1.77 -4.08 -9.40
CA ALA A 91 -0.83 -2.98 -9.53
C ALA A 91 -0.65 -2.23 -8.21
N LEU A 92 0.41 -1.46 -8.14
CA LEU A 92 0.73 -0.58 -7.02
C LEU A 92 0.93 0.85 -7.52
N GLN A 93 0.32 1.81 -6.86
CA GLN A 93 0.76 3.20 -6.94
C GLN A 93 1.91 3.37 -5.96
N VAL A 94 3.08 3.74 -6.45
CA VAL A 94 4.22 4.15 -5.64
C VAL A 94 4.03 5.60 -5.22
N LEU A 95 4.16 5.86 -3.91
CA LEU A 95 4.10 7.17 -3.31
C LEU A 95 5.41 7.43 -2.55
N LEU A 96 5.97 8.62 -2.65
CA LEU A 96 7.24 8.97 -2.01
C LEU A 96 7.17 10.31 -1.28
N GLY A 97 8.02 10.45 -0.27
CA GLY A 97 8.28 11.72 0.41
C GLY A 97 7.23 12.12 1.45
N GLY A 98 6.37 11.19 1.91
CA GLY A 98 5.51 11.45 3.07
C GLY A 98 6.27 11.24 4.37
N GLY A 99 5.68 11.68 5.48
CA GLY A 99 6.24 11.45 6.80
C GLY A 99 6.13 12.65 7.74
N ASN A 100 6.74 12.50 8.92
CA ASN A 100 6.82 13.52 9.95
C ASN A 100 8.27 14.00 10.08
N TYR A 101 8.50 15.29 10.01
CA TYR A 101 9.82 15.91 10.07
C TYR A 101 10.38 16.06 11.50
N GLY A 102 9.62 15.66 12.52
CA GLY A 102 10.06 15.75 13.91
C GLY A 102 9.98 17.16 14.54
N ASP A 103 9.76 18.19 13.74
CA ASP A 103 9.61 19.60 14.16
C ASP A 103 8.16 20.09 14.21
N GLY A 104 7.21 19.16 14.18
CA GLY A 104 5.78 19.43 14.13
C GLY A 104 5.21 19.56 12.72
N ARG A 105 6.06 19.54 11.67
CA ARG A 105 5.61 19.48 10.27
C ARG A 105 5.41 18.03 9.84
N ALA A 106 4.40 17.80 9.03
CA ALA A 106 4.15 16.52 8.36
C ALA A 106 3.80 16.76 6.90
N ARG A 107 4.06 15.77 6.06
CA ARG A 107 3.79 15.82 4.62
C ARG A 107 3.10 14.56 4.16
N PHE A 108 2.15 14.69 3.23
CA PHE A 108 1.64 13.56 2.47
C PHE A 108 2.59 13.23 1.31
N ALA A 109 2.76 11.94 1.05
CA ALA A 109 3.56 11.45 -0.05
C ALA A 109 2.93 11.79 -1.42
N ASP A 110 3.77 12.12 -2.39
CA ASP A 110 3.35 12.34 -3.77
C ASP A 110 3.18 11.01 -4.51
N LYS A 111 2.18 10.93 -5.38
CA LYS A 111 1.99 9.77 -6.28
C LYS A 111 3.01 9.86 -7.42
N VAL A 112 4.01 8.98 -7.40
CA VAL A 112 5.12 9.04 -8.37
C VAL A 112 4.85 8.15 -9.58
N ALA A 113 4.65 6.86 -9.40
CA ALA A 113 4.51 5.92 -10.51
C ALA A 113 3.47 4.84 -10.20
N LYS A 114 2.74 4.39 -11.23
CA LYS A 114 1.84 3.24 -11.14
C LYS A 114 2.48 2.08 -11.87
N ILE A 115 2.73 0.98 -11.16
CA ILE A 115 3.49 -0.18 -11.65
C ILE A 115 2.68 -1.47 -11.44
N PRO A 116 2.87 -2.53 -12.25
CA PRO A 116 2.40 -3.87 -11.93
C PRO A 116 2.89 -4.32 -10.54
N SER A 117 2.06 -5.03 -9.79
CA SER A 117 2.34 -5.39 -8.38
C SER A 117 3.64 -6.18 -8.22
N LYS A 118 3.93 -7.10 -9.15
CA LYS A 118 5.17 -7.90 -9.13
C LYS A 118 6.46 -7.08 -9.27
N ARG A 119 6.38 -5.84 -9.75
CA ARG A 119 7.53 -4.93 -9.87
C ARG A 119 7.78 -4.09 -8.62
N GLY A 120 6.95 -4.24 -7.57
CA GLY A 120 7.13 -3.55 -6.29
C GLY A 120 8.53 -3.71 -5.69
N PRO A 121 9.07 -4.94 -5.57
CA PRO A 121 10.43 -5.17 -5.07
C PRO A 121 11.51 -4.50 -5.91
N GLN A 122 11.35 -4.46 -7.25
CA GLN A 122 12.29 -3.76 -8.11
C GLN A 122 12.23 -2.23 -7.92
N ALA A 123 11.03 -1.67 -7.73
CA ALA A 123 10.87 -0.27 -7.41
C ALA A 123 11.56 0.08 -6.08
N LEU A 124 11.41 -0.76 -5.04
CA LEU A 124 12.11 -0.56 -3.78
C LEU A 124 13.63 -0.55 -3.96
N ARG A 125 14.19 -1.50 -4.72
CA ARG A 125 15.64 -1.53 -5.01
C ARG A 125 16.11 -0.25 -5.66
N LEU A 126 15.46 0.18 -6.73
CA LEU A 126 15.84 1.41 -7.44
C LEU A 126 15.80 2.63 -6.53
N ILE A 127 14.80 2.73 -5.64
CA ILE A 127 14.67 3.86 -4.71
C ILE A 127 15.77 3.83 -3.64
N LEU A 128 16.06 2.67 -3.06
CA LEU A 128 17.08 2.55 -2.02
C LEU A 128 18.50 2.69 -2.59
N ASP A 129 18.78 2.09 -3.74
CA ASP A 129 20.09 2.21 -4.42
C ASP A 129 20.38 3.67 -4.79
N ASP A 130 19.37 4.39 -5.30
CA ASP A 130 19.51 5.79 -5.63
C ASP A 130 19.72 6.66 -4.38
N PHE A 131 18.97 6.38 -3.30
CA PHE A 131 19.15 7.07 -2.03
C PHE A 131 20.53 6.81 -1.40
N GLU A 132 21.05 5.58 -1.46
CA GLU A 132 22.40 5.26 -1.00
C GLU A 132 23.48 6.00 -1.81
N ALA A 133 23.31 6.03 -3.12
CA ALA A 133 24.30 6.65 -4.01
C ALA A 133 24.32 8.17 -3.92
N ASN A 134 23.19 8.81 -3.73
CA ASN A 134 23.00 10.25 -3.93
C ASN A 134 22.49 11.01 -2.70
N GLY A 135 22.09 10.32 -1.64
CA GLY A 135 21.48 10.93 -0.43
C GLY A 135 22.46 11.73 0.43
N ASN A 136 23.77 11.48 0.32
CA ASN A 136 24.84 12.25 1.00
C ASN A 136 24.63 12.43 2.52
N GLY A 137 23.95 11.49 3.19
CA GLY A 137 23.63 11.54 4.63
C GLY A 137 22.43 12.40 5.00
N ALA A 138 21.67 12.91 4.02
CA ALA A 138 20.37 13.55 4.26
C ALA A 138 19.33 12.53 4.73
N SER A 139 18.27 12.98 5.42
CA SER A 139 17.09 12.15 5.64
C SER A 139 16.42 11.82 4.30
N PHE A 140 15.65 10.72 4.23
CA PHE A 140 14.94 10.37 2.99
C PHE A 140 13.97 11.49 2.56
N THR A 141 13.33 12.14 3.51
CA THR A 141 12.39 13.22 3.22
C THR A 141 13.09 14.45 2.63
N ASP A 142 14.21 14.88 3.22
CA ASP A 142 15.00 16.01 2.69
C ASP A 142 15.56 15.69 1.30
N TYR A 143 16.04 14.47 1.11
CA TYR A 143 16.50 14.00 -0.19
C TYR A 143 15.39 14.03 -1.24
N TYR A 144 14.20 13.54 -0.87
CA TYR A 144 13.04 13.60 -1.76
C TYR A 144 12.64 15.04 -2.11
N GLU A 145 12.63 15.95 -1.13
CA GLU A 145 12.30 17.36 -1.38
C GLU A 145 13.32 18.05 -2.29
N GLU A 146 14.61 17.74 -2.12
CA GLU A 146 15.68 18.28 -2.99
C GLU A 146 15.52 17.83 -4.45
N LYS A 147 15.29 16.52 -4.66
CA LYS A 147 15.21 15.94 -6.00
C LYS A 147 13.87 16.19 -6.70
N GLY A 148 12.79 16.14 -5.95
CA GLY A 148 11.43 16.33 -6.43
C GLY A 148 10.83 15.12 -7.16
N GLN A 149 9.51 15.12 -7.29
CA GLN A 149 8.72 14.02 -7.85
C GLN A 149 9.18 13.53 -9.23
N HIS A 150 9.53 14.46 -10.14
CA HIS A 150 9.91 14.12 -11.51
C HIS A 150 11.19 13.30 -11.59
N TYR A 151 12.17 13.59 -10.75
CA TYR A 151 13.38 12.83 -10.65
C TYR A 151 13.13 11.35 -10.37
N PHE A 152 12.30 11.05 -9.38
CA PHE A 152 11.93 9.67 -9.03
C PHE A 152 11.07 9.02 -10.11
N TYR A 153 10.17 9.78 -10.74
CA TYR A 153 9.37 9.26 -11.84
C TYR A 153 10.24 8.80 -13.01
N ASP A 154 11.29 9.54 -13.37
CA ASP A 154 12.11 9.26 -14.55
C ASP A 154 12.80 7.89 -14.47
N PHE A 155 13.34 7.50 -13.32
CA PHE A 155 13.96 6.19 -13.18
C PHE A 155 12.96 5.07 -12.86
N LEU A 156 11.78 5.37 -12.32
CA LEU A 156 10.71 4.40 -12.12
C LEU A 156 9.86 4.18 -13.39
N LYS A 157 9.91 5.10 -14.35
CA LYS A 157 9.10 5.04 -15.58
C LYS A 157 9.21 3.73 -16.36
N PRO A 158 10.37 3.07 -16.51
CA PRO A 158 10.45 1.78 -17.18
C PRO A 158 9.58 0.69 -16.53
N LEU A 159 9.32 0.78 -15.21
CA LEU A 159 8.47 -0.16 -14.49
C LEU A 159 6.97 0.04 -14.76
N THR A 160 6.58 1.16 -15.33
CA THR A 160 5.17 1.48 -15.62
C THR A 160 4.64 0.80 -16.89
N ASP A 161 5.50 0.19 -17.68
CA ASP A 161 5.12 -0.50 -18.92
C ASP A 161 4.20 -1.69 -18.62
N VAL A 162 3.02 -1.70 -19.24
CA VAL A 162 1.99 -2.74 -19.11
C VAL A 162 1.82 -3.55 -20.40
N ASP A 163 2.59 -3.25 -21.44
CA ASP A 163 2.46 -3.91 -22.74
C ASP A 163 3.19 -5.27 -22.77
N ASN A 164 4.18 -5.44 -21.87
CA ASN A 164 5.03 -6.64 -21.81
C ASN A 164 4.86 -7.40 -20.47
N LEU A 165 3.62 -7.60 -20.03
CA LEU A 165 3.31 -8.38 -18.83
C LEU A 165 3.50 -9.87 -19.08
N THR A 166 4.13 -10.55 -18.12
CA THR A 166 4.26 -12.01 -18.06
C THR A 166 3.04 -12.65 -17.40
N GLN A 167 2.93 -13.98 -17.43
CA GLN A 167 1.86 -14.69 -16.72
C GLN A 167 1.90 -14.42 -15.21
N GLU A 168 3.09 -14.24 -14.62
CA GLU A 168 3.27 -13.96 -13.21
C GLU A 168 2.73 -12.59 -12.79
N ASP A 169 2.77 -11.61 -13.68
CA ASP A 169 2.23 -10.26 -13.42
C ASP A 169 0.69 -10.27 -13.23
N PHE A 170 0.02 -11.34 -13.69
CA PHE A 170 -1.42 -11.54 -13.49
C PHE A 170 -1.77 -12.33 -12.22
N ILE A 171 -0.79 -12.66 -11.38
CA ILE A 171 -0.97 -13.32 -10.08
C ILE A 171 -0.54 -12.35 -9.00
N ASP A 172 -1.41 -12.05 -8.03
CA ASP A 172 -1.04 -11.14 -6.95
C ASP A 172 -0.12 -11.83 -5.93
N TRP A 173 0.54 -11.04 -5.11
CA TRP A 173 1.41 -11.54 -4.05
C TRP A 173 0.61 -12.38 -3.04
N GLY A 174 1.19 -13.52 -2.63
CA GLY A 174 0.54 -14.44 -1.69
C GLY A 174 -0.58 -15.29 -2.28
N ASN A 175 -0.86 -15.18 -3.58
CA ASN A 175 -1.87 -15.97 -4.29
C ASN A 175 -1.24 -16.90 -5.32
N GLU A 176 -1.95 -17.98 -5.66
CA GLU A 176 -1.58 -18.91 -6.73
C GLU A 176 -2.51 -18.76 -7.95
N GLU A 177 -3.69 -18.18 -7.74
CA GLU A 177 -4.68 -18.01 -8.78
C GLU A 177 -4.51 -16.69 -9.55
N LYS A 178 -4.99 -16.71 -10.79
CA LYS A 178 -5.01 -15.52 -11.64
C LYS A 178 -5.87 -14.42 -10.99
N TYR A 179 -5.31 -13.23 -10.93
CA TYR A 179 -5.95 -12.06 -10.35
C TYR A 179 -7.32 -11.76 -10.95
N LYS A 180 -8.30 -11.61 -10.09
CA LYS A 180 -9.64 -11.11 -10.40
C LYS A 180 -9.90 -9.90 -9.52
N LYS A 181 -10.34 -8.82 -10.15
CA LYS A 181 -10.77 -7.64 -9.38
C LYS A 181 -12.20 -7.87 -8.90
N GLU A 182 -12.34 -8.25 -7.66
CA GLU A 182 -13.64 -8.37 -6.97
C GLU A 182 -13.70 -7.27 -5.91
N ILE A 183 -14.73 -6.42 -5.97
CA ILE A 183 -14.97 -5.39 -4.96
C ILE A 183 -16.34 -5.67 -4.37
N GLY A 184 -16.36 -6.01 -3.10
CA GLY A 184 -17.58 -6.22 -2.33
C GLY A 184 -17.96 -4.99 -1.48
N ILE A 185 -18.86 -5.20 -0.55
CA ILE A 185 -19.23 -4.21 0.47
C ILE A 185 -18.19 -4.28 1.59
N GLY A 186 -17.66 -3.13 2.01
CA GLY A 186 -16.71 -3.07 3.12
C GLY A 186 -17.34 -3.50 4.45
N GLU A 187 -16.58 -4.14 5.31
CA GLU A 187 -17.05 -4.64 6.60
C GLU A 187 -17.74 -3.55 7.44
N CYS A 188 -17.20 -2.34 7.44
CA CYS A 188 -17.81 -1.21 8.13
C CYS A 188 -19.14 -0.76 7.52
N ALA A 189 -19.32 -0.91 6.20
CA ALA A 189 -20.55 -0.54 5.51
C ALA A 189 -21.66 -1.58 5.75
N GLY A 190 -21.32 -2.87 5.87
CA GLY A 190 -22.27 -3.94 6.20
C GLY A 190 -22.98 -3.69 7.53
N VAL A 191 -22.23 -3.33 8.57
CA VAL A 191 -22.79 -3.02 9.90
C VAL A 191 -23.73 -1.81 9.87
N ILE A 192 -23.38 -0.77 9.10
CA ILE A 192 -24.24 0.43 8.99
C ILE A 192 -25.52 0.13 8.22
N VAL A 193 -25.43 -0.64 7.13
CA VAL A 193 -26.60 -1.02 6.33
C VAL A 193 -27.56 -1.87 7.14
N ASP A 194 -27.05 -2.85 7.89
CA ASP A 194 -27.88 -3.70 8.75
C ASP A 194 -28.52 -2.91 9.89
N LEU A 195 -27.79 -1.99 10.51
CA LEU A 195 -28.32 -1.13 11.57
C LEU A 195 -29.41 -0.19 11.04
N VAL A 196 -29.19 0.45 9.88
CA VAL A 196 -30.18 1.33 9.24
C VAL A 196 -31.41 0.54 8.80
N ALA A 197 -31.23 -0.64 8.20
CA ALA A 197 -32.32 -1.51 7.83
C ALA A 197 -33.15 -1.91 9.05
N THR A 198 -32.50 -2.36 10.14
CA THR A 198 -33.20 -2.74 11.38
C THR A 198 -33.98 -1.59 11.97
N LEU A 199 -33.39 -0.40 12.08
CA LEU A 199 -34.08 0.81 12.58
C LEU A 199 -35.25 1.23 11.70
N PHE A 200 -35.13 1.05 10.38
CA PHE A 200 -36.20 1.38 9.43
C PHE A 200 -37.39 0.41 9.60
N PHE A 201 -37.13 -0.90 9.69
CA PHE A 201 -38.19 -1.90 9.88
C PHE A 201 -38.87 -1.74 11.24
N GLU A 202 -38.12 -1.54 12.32
CA GLU A 202 -38.71 -1.27 13.65
C GLU A 202 -39.56 0.00 13.67
N SER A 203 -39.20 1.04 12.89
CA SER A 203 -40.01 2.26 12.79
C SER A 203 -41.29 2.06 12.01
N GLN A 204 -41.27 1.25 10.95
CA GLN A 204 -42.46 0.89 10.17
C GLN A 204 -43.46 0.09 10.99
N GLU A 205 -43.00 -0.94 11.72
CA GLU A 205 -43.83 -1.75 12.57
C GLU A 205 -44.51 -0.96 13.71
N LYS A 206 -43.82 0.05 14.26
CA LYS A 206 -44.39 0.99 15.23
C LYS A 206 -45.46 1.93 14.63
N ILE A 207 -45.30 2.34 13.38
CA ILE A 207 -46.30 3.16 12.69
C ILE A 207 -47.56 2.35 12.38
N GLU A 208 -47.41 1.12 11.84
CA GLU A 208 -48.54 0.24 11.54
C GLU A 208 -49.32 -0.09 12.80
N ASN A 209 -48.66 -0.42 13.91
CA ASN A 209 -49.32 -0.71 15.20
C ASN A 209 -50.01 0.51 15.82
N ALA A 210 -49.61 1.76 15.45
CA ALA A 210 -50.23 2.97 15.92
C ALA A 210 -51.45 3.38 15.07
N GLU A 211 -51.57 2.90 13.85
CA GLU A 211 -52.70 3.14 12.97
C GLU A 211 -53.84 2.12 13.21
N GLU A 212 -53.55 0.95 13.83
CA GLU A 212 -54.54 -0.07 14.20
C GLU A 212 -55.13 0.15 15.60
N ALA A 213 -54.64 1.09 16.41
CA ALA A 213 -55.08 1.36 17.80
C ALA A 213 -55.96 2.64 17.85
#